data_b58bf195b609491eb97ee17656e62b68
#
_entry.id   b58bf195b609491eb97ee17656e62b68
#
_cell.length_a   1.000
_cell.length_b   1.000
_cell.length_c   1.000
_cell.angle_alpha   90.00
_cell.angle_beta   90.00
_cell.angle_gamma   90.00
#
_symmetry.space_group_name_H-M   'P 1'
#
loop_
_entity.id
_entity.type
_entity.pdbx_description
1 polymer ?
#
loop_
_entity_poly.entity_id
_entity_poly.type
_entity_poly.pdbx_seq_one_letter_code
_entity_poly.pdbx_strand_id
1 'polypeptide(L)'
;MKTVRIISDRRECTIRADGAENLLTVLQQAGFQVSAPCGGNGTCGKCLVEVLTEKGTEQRRACRTTAGDVLAVFRKEERGGEIQVTASGVLEKHDAFRKGYGAAVDLGTTTIVVRLFRFSDGKEMGTKSAWSDQRRFGADVITRIQYTMEHADGLRELQKLVRAQILDLLKALCLEAEVPLAEVKEIFLAGNTVMQHLFAGLSPAGIAVAPFRPETLFEEEREDLLGGIPVRYAPCVAGYVGGDITAGLLAGKLRQRKTNSFFLDIGTNGEMALGGEDGFLCCAVASGPAFEGAGISCGMAGTDGAVSAVRWENGKLDLDVIGGGEPRGICGSGLLDLLAILLREEVVDGFGRLLPPDEVPECWRPLLREDENENGELWLLPDGSLRFQAADVRQLQLAKAAVAAGIAVLLKQKGLNAGDVEKVCIAGGFGSRLDPNSAIVIGMLPEEWKDRITALGDTALLGASMALLSREDREELAAVKESCRYLELSGNADFNRLFPEKMIFCEEDEEWN
;
A
#
# COMPACT_ATOMS: atom_id res chain seq x y z
N MET A 1 -20.80 -18.94 -27.43
CA MET A 1 -20.49 -19.23 -26.01
C MET A 1 -19.65 -20.49 -25.94
N LYS A 2 -18.50 -20.42 -25.28
CA LYS A 2 -17.61 -21.56 -25.04
C LYS A 2 -17.59 -21.88 -23.54
N THR A 3 -17.31 -23.11 -23.21
CA THR A 3 -17.25 -23.58 -21.83
C THR A 3 -15.80 -23.68 -21.41
N VAL A 4 -15.41 -22.96 -20.35
CA VAL A 4 -14.08 -23.01 -19.75
C VAL A 4 -14.20 -23.67 -18.38
N ARG A 5 -13.42 -24.74 -18.12
CA ARG A 5 -13.33 -25.37 -16.81
C ARG A 5 -12.27 -24.68 -15.99
N ILE A 6 -12.54 -24.35 -14.76
CA ILE A 6 -11.55 -23.81 -13.82
C ILE A 6 -11.38 -24.82 -12.71
N ILE A 7 -10.16 -25.29 -12.55
CA ILE A 7 -9.77 -26.34 -11.61
C ILE A 7 -8.80 -25.71 -10.62
N SER A 8 -9.23 -25.54 -9.37
CA SER A 8 -8.38 -25.12 -8.28
C SER A 8 -8.24 -26.25 -7.25
N ASP A 9 -7.31 -26.08 -6.32
CA ASP A 9 -7.09 -27.00 -5.19
C ASP A 9 -8.29 -27.05 -4.22
N ARG A 10 -9.23 -26.11 -4.32
CA ARG A 10 -10.42 -26.02 -3.44
C ARG A 10 -11.76 -26.23 -4.12
N ARG A 11 -11.84 -25.95 -5.41
CA ARG A 11 -13.11 -26.06 -6.16
C ARG A 11 -12.87 -26.28 -7.65
N GLU A 12 -13.80 -26.97 -8.26
CA GLU A 12 -13.92 -27.04 -9.71
C GLU A 12 -15.22 -26.36 -10.14
N CYS A 13 -15.15 -25.48 -11.12
CA CYS A 13 -16.34 -24.87 -11.70
C CYS A 13 -16.21 -24.77 -13.23
N THR A 14 -17.35 -24.60 -13.85
CA THR A 14 -17.48 -24.48 -15.31
C THR A 14 -18.19 -23.17 -15.63
N ILE A 15 -17.55 -22.34 -16.46
CA ILE A 15 -18.07 -21.03 -16.85
C ILE A 15 -18.39 -21.04 -18.34
N ARG A 16 -19.50 -20.40 -18.69
CA ARG A 16 -19.84 -20.10 -20.07
C ARG A 16 -19.42 -18.67 -20.39
N ALA A 17 -18.47 -18.50 -21.28
CA ALA A 17 -17.95 -17.20 -21.72
C ALA A 17 -18.12 -17.03 -23.23
N ASP A 18 -18.10 -15.81 -23.72
CA ASP A 18 -17.89 -15.59 -25.13
C ASP A 18 -16.45 -16.01 -25.49
N GLY A 19 -16.26 -16.69 -26.60
CA GLY A 19 -14.94 -17.14 -27.03
C GLY A 19 -13.97 -16.00 -27.30
N ALA A 20 -14.45 -14.81 -27.59
CA ALA A 20 -13.63 -13.60 -27.77
C ALA A 20 -13.34 -12.87 -26.45
N GLU A 21 -13.99 -13.25 -25.35
CA GLU A 21 -13.83 -12.61 -24.06
C GLU A 21 -12.45 -12.88 -23.46
N ASN A 22 -11.87 -11.87 -22.80
CA ASN A 22 -10.56 -11.95 -22.18
C ASN A 22 -10.58 -12.93 -20.98
N LEU A 23 -9.64 -13.86 -20.93
CA LEU A 23 -9.59 -14.90 -19.90
C LEU A 23 -9.47 -14.32 -18.49
N LEU A 24 -8.75 -13.20 -18.31
CA LEU A 24 -8.64 -12.52 -17.02
C LEU A 24 -10.02 -12.08 -16.52
N THR A 25 -10.81 -11.45 -17.38
CA THR A 25 -12.19 -11.02 -17.08
C THR A 25 -13.08 -12.19 -16.69
N VAL A 26 -13.01 -13.28 -17.46
CA VAL A 26 -13.79 -14.50 -17.19
C VAL A 26 -13.45 -15.10 -15.82
N LEU A 27 -12.15 -15.16 -15.48
CA LEU A 27 -11.69 -15.67 -14.18
C LEU A 27 -12.15 -14.78 -13.03
N GLN A 28 -12.04 -13.45 -13.20
CA GLN A 28 -12.46 -12.47 -12.20
C GLN A 28 -13.98 -12.49 -11.96
N GLN A 29 -14.78 -12.56 -13.00
CA GLN A 29 -16.25 -12.69 -12.90
C GLN A 29 -16.66 -13.99 -12.20
N ALA A 30 -15.89 -15.04 -12.36
CA ALA A 30 -16.06 -16.30 -11.65
C ALA A 30 -15.62 -16.28 -10.17
N GLY A 31 -15.11 -15.15 -9.69
CA GLY A 31 -14.65 -14.99 -8.33
C GLY A 31 -13.26 -15.58 -8.07
N PHE A 32 -12.47 -15.83 -9.12
CA PHE A 32 -11.07 -16.23 -8.96
C PHE A 32 -10.18 -14.99 -8.93
N GLN A 33 -9.33 -14.90 -7.91
CA GLN A 33 -8.35 -13.83 -7.82
C GLN A 33 -7.18 -14.11 -8.75
N VAL A 34 -6.94 -13.27 -9.73
CA VAL A 34 -5.78 -13.31 -10.62
C VAL A 34 -4.99 -12.03 -10.41
N SER A 35 -3.73 -12.14 -10.01
CA SER A 35 -2.87 -10.97 -9.84
C SER A 35 -2.69 -10.27 -11.17
N ALA A 36 -3.26 -9.08 -11.34
CA ALA A 36 -3.17 -8.27 -12.54
C ALA A 36 -3.00 -6.80 -12.18
N PRO A 37 -1.87 -6.41 -11.52
CA PRO A 37 -1.67 -5.05 -11.04
C PRO A 37 -1.72 -3.98 -12.12
N CYS A 38 -1.50 -4.33 -13.40
CA CYS A 38 -1.68 -3.40 -14.52
C CYS A 38 -3.14 -3.29 -15.02
N GLY A 39 -4.14 -3.75 -14.27
CA GLY A 39 -5.54 -3.74 -14.71
C GLY A 39 -5.83 -4.57 -15.97
N GLY A 40 -4.96 -5.50 -16.32
CA GLY A 40 -5.10 -6.31 -17.53
C GLY A 40 -4.46 -5.71 -18.79
N ASN A 41 -3.74 -4.59 -18.69
CA ASN A 41 -3.08 -3.92 -19.83
C ASN A 41 -1.90 -4.70 -20.45
N GLY A 42 -1.53 -5.83 -19.85
CA GLY A 42 -0.50 -6.74 -20.38
C GLY A 42 0.94 -6.30 -20.13
N THR A 43 1.16 -5.28 -19.28
CA THR A 43 2.48 -4.69 -19.02
C THR A 43 3.24 -5.35 -17.87
N CYS A 44 2.55 -5.84 -16.81
CA CYS A 44 3.20 -6.36 -15.61
C CYS A 44 3.60 -7.84 -15.68
N GLY A 45 3.04 -8.63 -16.60
CA GLY A 45 3.31 -10.07 -16.73
C GLY A 45 2.78 -10.97 -15.61
N LYS A 46 2.16 -10.43 -14.56
CA LYS A 46 1.83 -11.16 -13.31
C LYS A 46 0.52 -11.99 -13.35
N CYS A 47 -0.30 -11.85 -14.41
CA CYS A 47 -1.52 -12.63 -14.57
C CYS A 47 -1.29 -14.01 -15.23
N LEU A 48 -0.16 -14.66 -14.91
CA LEU A 48 0.16 -16.00 -15.42
C LEU A 48 -0.80 -17.03 -14.83
N VAL A 49 -1.36 -17.84 -15.71
CA VAL A 49 -2.22 -18.98 -15.38
C VAL A 49 -1.78 -20.18 -16.20
N GLU A 50 -1.84 -21.36 -15.61
CA GLU A 50 -1.64 -22.59 -16.32
C GLU A 50 -2.94 -22.98 -17.03
N VAL A 51 -2.89 -23.14 -18.33
CA VAL A 51 -4.06 -23.43 -19.17
C VAL A 51 -3.90 -24.72 -19.95
N LEU A 52 -4.97 -25.46 -20.08
CA LEU A 52 -5.07 -26.57 -21.02
C LEU A 52 -5.67 -26.04 -22.33
N THR A 53 -4.94 -26.21 -23.42
CA THR A 53 -5.35 -25.89 -24.78
C THR A 53 -5.44 -27.17 -25.61
N GLU A 54 -5.85 -27.08 -26.86
CA GLU A 54 -5.82 -28.21 -27.80
C GLU A 54 -4.40 -28.75 -28.05
N LYS A 55 -3.37 -27.94 -27.76
CA LYS A 55 -1.95 -28.28 -27.94
C LYS A 55 -1.29 -28.86 -26.68
N GLY A 56 -2.01 -28.87 -25.54
CA GLY A 56 -1.49 -29.32 -24.25
C GLY A 56 -1.54 -28.24 -23.18
N THR A 57 -0.89 -28.49 -22.06
CA THR A 57 -0.83 -27.59 -20.91
C THR A 57 0.34 -26.63 -21.06
N GLU A 58 0.08 -25.34 -20.88
CA GLU A 58 1.09 -24.28 -20.98
C GLU A 58 0.75 -23.11 -20.05
N GLN A 59 1.75 -22.28 -19.72
CA GLN A 59 1.53 -21.02 -18.99
C GLN A 59 1.21 -19.90 -19.96
N ARG A 60 0.15 -19.15 -19.68
CA ARG A 60 -0.26 -17.96 -20.44
C ARG A 60 -0.61 -16.79 -19.55
N ARG A 61 -0.42 -15.59 -20.06
CA ARG A 61 -0.92 -14.36 -19.42
C ARG A 61 -2.43 -14.28 -19.63
N ALA A 62 -3.23 -14.36 -18.56
CA ALA A 62 -4.69 -14.35 -18.66
C ALA A 62 -5.22 -13.11 -19.40
N CYS A 63 -4.59 -11.93 -19.19
CA CYS A 63 -4.99 -10.68 -19.87
C CYS A 63 -4.66 -10.65 -21.39
N ARG A 64 -3.89 -11.58 -21.90
CA ARG A 64 -3.51 -11.71 -23.32
C ARG A 64 -4.06 -12.99 -23.97
N THR A 65 -4.92 -13.70 -23.25
CA THR A 65 -5.51 -14.97 -23.69
C THR A 65 -7.01 -14.81 -23.82
N THR A 66 -7.60 -15.35 -24.89
CA THR A 66 -9.06 -15.37 -25.06
C THR A 66 -9.64 -16.65 -24.45
N ALA A 67 -10.84 -16.57 -23.92
CA ALA A 67 -11.55 -17.73 -23.36
C ALA A 67 -11.76 -18.82 -24.42
N GLY A 68 -11.78 -18.43 -25.71
CA GLY A 68 -11.90 -19.30 -26.87
C GLY A 68 -10.74 -20.29 -27.03
N ASP A 69 -9.54 -19.89 -26.63
CA ASP A 69 -8.32 -20.66 -26.81
C ASP A 69 -8.05 -21.67 -25.68
N VAL A 70 -8.92 -21.69 -24.66
CA VAL A 70 -8.69 -22.45 -23.41
C VAL A 70 -9.78 -23.46 -23.17
N LEU A 71 -9.41 -24.71 -22.81
CA LEU A 71 -10.29 -25.79 -22.41
C LEU A 71 -10.46 -25.84 -20.88
N ALA A 72 -9.36 -25.63 -20.16
CA ALA A 72 -9.36 -25.57 -18.71
C ALA A 72 -8.26 -24.62 -18.21
N VAL A 73 -8.44 -24.09 -17.00
CA VAL A 73 -7.47 -23.28 -16.26
C VAL A 73 -7.14 -24.03 -14.97
N PHE A 74 -5.86 -24.28 -14.73
CA PHE A 74 -5.38 -24.85 -13.48
C PHE A 74 -4.86 -23.73 -12.58
N ARG A 75 -5.24 -23.75 -11.32
CA ARG A 75 -4.82 -22.73 -10.39
C ARG A 75 -4.62 -23.30 -8.98
N LYS A 76 -3.49 -22.94 -8.37
CA LYS A 76 -3.37 -22.98 -6.91
C LYS A 76 -4.02 -21.69 -6.39
N GLU A 77 -5.10 -21.79 -5.62
CA GLU A 77 -5.61 -20.63 -4.90
C GLU A 77 -4.53 -20.20 -3.90
N GLU A 78 -4.01 -18.99 -4.08
CA GLU A 78 -3.19 -18.39 -3.05
C GLU A 78 -4.02 -18.40 -1.76
N ARG A 79 -3.53 -19.06 -0.72
CA ARG A 79 -4.10 -18.88 0.61
C ARG A 79 -4.04 -17.38 0.85
N GLY A 80 -5.18 -16.73 1.02
CA GLY A 80 -5.23 -15.39 1.56
C GLY A 80 -4.53 -15.48 2.91
N GLY A 81 -3.24 -15.14 2.95
CA GLY A 81 -2.52 -15.05 4.21
C GLY A 81 -3.27 -14.06 5.08
N GLU A 82 -3.44 -14.34 6.36
CA GLU A 82 -3.91 -13.34 7.30
C GLU A 82 -2.96 -12.15 7.18
N ILE A 83 -3.54 -11.01 6.77
CA ILE A 83 -2.77 -9.77 6.70
C ILE A 83 -2.50 -9.39 8.15
N GLN A 84 -1.23 -9.42 8.55
CA GLN A 84 -0.86 -9.00 9.90
C GLN A 84 -1.04 -7.48 9.99
N VAL A 85 -2.09 -7.06 10.68
CA VAL A 85 -2.34 -5.67 11.01
C VAL A 85 -1.68 -5.38 12.35
N THR A 86 -0.53 -4.73 12.32
CA THR A 86 0.12 -4.23 13.54
C THR A 86 -0.25 -2.77 13.72
N ALA A 87 -1.28 -2.49 14.52
CA ALA A 87 -1.54 -1.15 15.02
C ALA A 87 -0.85 -1.03 16.39
N SER A 88 0.30 -0.38 16.45
CA SER A 88 0.99 -0.09 17.71
C SER A 88 0.48 1.24 18.26
N GLY A 89 -0.37 1.20 19.27
CA GLY A 89 -0.85 2.38 19.99
C GLY A 89 -1.81 1.99 21.10
N VAL A 90 -1.77 2.75 22.20
CA VAL A 90 -2.69 2.57 23.32
C VAL A 90 -3.90 3.49 23.12
N LEU A 91 -5.08 2.91 23.09
CA LEU A 91 -6.34 3.66 23.12
C LEU A 91 -6.55 4.15 24.56
N GLU A 92 -6.25 5.44 24.80
CA GLU A 92 -6.23 6.01 26.15
C GLU A 92 -7.60 6.57 26.57
N LYS A 93 -8.44 6.93 25.62
CA LYS A 93 -9.72 7.62 25.87
C LYS A 93 -10.89 6.85 25.29
N HIS A 94 -12.00 6.85 26.04
CA HIS A 94 -13.29 6.41 25.57
C HIS A 94 -14.41 7.11 26.34
N ASP A 95 -15.55 7.28 25.66
CA ASP A 95 -16.74 7.87 26.27
C ASP A 95 -17.55 6.80 27.00
N ALA A 96 -17.24 6.54 28.26
CA ALA A 96 -17.81 5.44 29.06
C ALA A 96 -19.35 5.50 29.22
N PHE A 97 -19.99 6.65 28.93
CA PHE A 97 -21.46 6.77 28.96
C PHE A 97 -22.14 6.16 27.74
N ARG A 98 -21.40 5.88 26.65
CA ARG A 98 -21.95 5.27 25.44
C ARG A 98 -22.21 3.79 25.63
N LYS A 99 -23.32 3.31 25.08
CA LYS A 99 -23.75 1.90 25.11
C LYS A 99 -23.70 1.27 23.74
N GLY A 100 -23.57 -0.06 23.70
CA GLY A 100 -23.48 -0.81 22.47
C GLY A 100 -22.06 -0.91 21.95
N TYR A 101 -21.92 -1.08 20.66
CA TYR A 101 -20.65 -1.32 19.98
C TYR A 101 -20.45 -0.34 18.83
N GLY A 102 -19.23 -0.20 18.38
CA GLY A 102 -18.88 0.57 17.20
C GLY A 102 -17.75 -0.09 16.43
N ALA A 103 -17.64 0.22 15.15
CA ALA A 103 -16.58 -0.31 14.30
C ALA A 103 -15.72 0.82 13.74
N ALA A 104 -14.40 0.65 13.85
CA ALA A 104 -13.42 1.47 13.13
C ALA A 104 -13.01 0.74 11.84
N VAL A 105 -12.88 1.48 10.76
CA VAL A 105 -12.54 0.94 9.45
C VAL A 105 -11.36 1.72 8.87
N ASP A 106 -10.29 1.00 8.52
CA ASP A 106 -9.30 1.48 7.57
C ASP A 106 -9.70 1.02 6.17
N LEU A 107 -10.02 1.97 5.31
CA LEU A 107 -10.43 1.76 3.93
C LEU A 107 -9.26 2.01 2.98
N GLY A 108 -8.30 1.09 2.99
CA GLY A 108 -7.16 1.14 2.09
C GLY A 108 -7.49 0.77 0.64
N THR A 109 -6.62 1.15 -0.28
CA THR A 109 -6.73 0.78 -1.70
C THR A 109 -6.54 -0.71 -1.90
N THR A 110 -5.59 -1.29 -1.19
CA THR A 110 -5.18 -2.70 -1.33
C THR A 110 -5.89 -3.58 -0.30
N THR A 111 -6.02 -3.10 0.93
CA THR A 111 -6.51 -3.85 2.09
C THR A 111 -7.61 -3.07 2.79
N ILE A 112 -8.61 -3.77 3.32
CA ILE A 112 -9.64 -3.22 4.19
C ILE A 112 -9.50 -3.87 5.55
N VAL A 113 -9.50 -3.06 6.61
CA VAL A 113 -9.44 -3.55 8.00
C VAL A 113 -10.65 -3.02 8.77
N VAL A 114 -11.29 -3.91 9.52
CA VAL A 114 -12.43 -3.58 10.39
C VAL A 114 -12.10 -4.03 11.80
N ARG A 115 -12.27 -3.13 12.77
CA ARG A 115 -12.05 -3.39 14.19
C ARG A 115 -13.32 -3.06 14.98
N LEU A 116 -13.78 -3.99 15.79
CA LEU A 116 -15.00 -3.86 16.60
C LEU A 116 -14.65 -3.51 18.05
N PHE A 117 -15.36 -2.53 18.61
CA PHE A 117 -15.19 -2.06 19.98
C PHE A 117 -16.49 -2.10 20.77
N ARG A 118 -16.39 -2.33 22.08
CA ARG A 118 -17.45 -2.09 23.05
C ARG A 118 -17.30 -0.68 23.63
N PHE A 119 -18.33 0.14 23.53
CA PHE A 119 -18.24 1.55 23.93
C PHE A 119 -18.09 1.74 25.45
N SER A 120 -18.73 0.92 26.27
CA SER A 120 -18.78 1.12 27.73
C SER A 120 -17.40 1.10 28.42
N ASP A 121 -16.41 0.44 27.84
CA ASP A 121 -15.06 0.29 28.40
C ASP A 121 -13.94 0.44 27.35
N GLY A 122 -14.29 0.78 26.11
CA GLY A 122 -13.32 0.92 25.01
C GLY A 122 -12.64 -0.40 24.59
N LYS A 123 -13.15 -1.55 25.05
CA LYS A 123 -12.53 -2.85 24.78
C LYS A 123 -12.66 -3.23 23.31
N GLU A 124 -11.53 -3.59 22.70
CA GLU A 124 -11.50 -4.25 21.39
C GLU A 124 -12.13 -5.65 21.51
N MET A 125 -13.09 -5.94 20.64
CA MET A 125 -13.80 -7.20 20.55
C MET A 125 -13.21 -8.12 19.46
N GLY A 126 -12.46 -7.57 18.51
CA GLY A 126 -11.79 -8.27 17.46
C GLY A 126 -11.44 -7.37 16.27
N THR A 127 -10.55 -7.87 15.42
CA THR A 127 -10.11 -7.21 14.17
C THR A 127 -10.14 -8.22 13.03
N LYS A 128 -10.62 -7.81 11.86
CA LYS A 128 -10.56 -8.58 10.62
C LYS A 128 -10.05 -7.72 9.48
N SER A 129 -9.30 -8.36 8.60
CA SER A 129 -8.79 -7.74 7.39
C SER A 129 -9.06 -8.60 6.17
N ALA A 130 -9.15 -7.96 5.01
CA ALA A 130 -9.26 -8.64 3.73
C ALA A 130 -8.65 -7.81 2.62
N TRP A 131 -8.19 -8.46 1.57
CA TRP A 131 -7.84 -7.79 0.33
C TRP A 131 -9.08 -7.12 -0.28
N SER A 132 -8.95 -5.86 -0.72
CA SER A 132 -10.05 -5.14 -1.35
C SER A 132 -10.54 -5.86 -2.62
N ASP A 133 -11.81 -6.18 -2.68
CA ASP A 133 -12.44 -6.78 -3.87
C ASP A 133 -12.43 -5.86 -5.09
N GLN A 134 -12.26 -4.55 -4.88
CA GLN A 134 -12.13 -3.58 -5.96
C GLN A 134 -10.82 -3.70 -6.75
N ARG A 135 -9.81 -4.43 -6.25
CA ARG A 135 -8.52 -4.68 -6.94
C ARG A 135 -8.70 -5.30 -8.33
N ARG A 136 -9.78 -6.02 -8.58
CA ARG A 136 -10.10 -6.59 -9.90
C ARG A 136 -10.49 -5.54 -10.94
N PHE A 137 -10.87 -4.33 -10.50
CA PHE A 137 -11.25 -3.20 -11.36
C PHE A 137 -10.16 -2.14 -11.47
N GLY A 138 -9.13 -2.21 -10.63
CA GLY A 138 -7.98 -1.34 -10.63
C GLY A 138 -7.09 -1.63 -9.43
N ALA A 139 -5.78 -1.77 -9.68
CA ALA A 139 -4.80 -2.02 -8.63
C ALA A 139 -4.57 -0.79 -7.74
N ASP A 140 -4.72 0.40 -8.31
CA ASP A 140 -4.52 1.70 -7.68
C ASP A 140 -5.76 2.60 -7.81
N VAL A 141 -5.71 3.77 -7.17
CA VAL A 141 -6.84 4.71 -7.15
C VAL A 141 -7.13 5.31 -8.53
N ILE A 142 -6.10 5.57 -9.34
CA ILE A 142 -6.26 6.17 -10.67
C ILE A 142 -6.99 5.22 -11.62
N THR A 143 -6.60 3.96 -11.64
CA THR A 143 -7.26 2.94 -12.46
C THR A 143 -8.72 2.72 -12.02
N ARG A 144 -9.04 2.86 -10.73
CA ARG A 144 -10.44 2.81 -10.25
C ARG A 144 -11.24 4.04 -10.66
N ILE A 145 -10.65 5.24 -10.60
CA ILE A 145 -11.29 6.45 -11.13
C ILE A 145 -11.59 6.28 -12.61
N GLN A 146 -10.59 5.83 -13.39
CA GLN A 146 -10.75 5.57 -14.82
C GLN A 146 -11.89 4.58 -15.08
N TYR A 147 -11.96 3.48 -14.32
CA TYR A 147 -13.06 2.51 -14.42
C TYR A 147 -14.43 3.18 -14.22
N THR A 148 -14.57 4.09 -13.23
CA THR A 148 -15.83 4.81 -13.01
C THR A 148 -16.19 5.76 -14.14
N MET A 149 -15.21 6.28 -14.87
CA MET A 149 -15.42 7.19 -16.00
C MET A 149 -15.75 6.46 -17.31
N GLU A 150 -15.18 5.27 -17.51
CA GLU A 150 -15.36 4.48 -18.73
C GLU A 150 -16.62 3.59 -18.70
N HIS A 151 -17.15 3.28 -17.51
CA HIS A 151 -18.29 2.39 -17.34
C HIS A 151 -19.46 3.12 -16.67
N ALA A 152 -20.60 3.16 -17.34
CA ALA A 152 -21.79 3.90 -16.86
C ALA A 152 -22.24 3.50 -15.43
N ASP A 153 -22.14 2.22 -15.07
CA ASP A 153 -22.46 1.70 -13.73
C ASP A 153 -21.20 1.53 -12.84
N GLY A 154 -20.02 1.90 -13.30
CA GLY A 154 -18.73 1.62 -12.64
C GLY A 154 -18.65 2.14 -11.21
N LEU A 155 -19.10 3.37 -10.95
CA LEU A 155 -19.15 3.94 -9.61
C LEU A 155 -20.06 3.11 -8.69
N ARG A 156 -21.27 2.78 -9.15
CA ARG A 156 -22.26 2.00 -8.39
C ARG A 156 -21.75 0.60 -8.09
N GLU A 157 -21.05 -0.01 -9.03
CA GLU A 157 -20.46 -1.34 -8.88
C GLU A 157 -19.35 -1.34 -7.83
N LEU A 158 -18.41 -0.40 -7.91
CA LEU A 158 -17.34 -0.26 -6.91
C LEU A 158 -17.90 0.08 -5.53
N GLN A 159 -18.88 0.97 -5.44
CA GLN A 159 -19.57 1.27 -4.18
C GLN A 159 -20.18 0.01 -3.56
N LYS A 160 -20.97 -0.73 -4.35
CA LYS A 160 -21.65 -1.95 -3.87
C LYS A 160 -20.66 -2.97 -3.32
N LEU A 161 -19.52 -3.16 -4.01
CA LEU A 161 -18.50 -4.11 -3.61
C LEU A 161 -17.87 -3.75 -2.27
N VAL A 162 -17.35 -2.53 -2.14
CA VAL A 162 -16.66 -2.13 -0.91
C VAL A 162 -17.61 -2.11 0.29
N ARG A 163 -18.84 -1.67 0.10
CA ARG A 163 -19.86 -1.65 1.17
C ARG A 163 -20.25 -3.06 1.59
N ALA A 164 -20.44 -3.97 0.64
CA ALA A 164 -20.74 -5.38 0.94
C ALA A 164 -19.59 -6.03 1.71
N GLN A 165 -18.35 -5.82 1.26
CA GLN A 165 -17.17 -6.40 1.89
C GLN A 165 -16.98 -5.92 3.34
N ILE A 166 -17.10 -4.62 3.60
CA ILE A 166 -17.00 -4.09 4.98
C ILE A 166 -18.12 -4.65 5.86
N LEU A 167 -19.34 -4.72 5.33
CA LEU A 167 -20.48 -5.27 6.09
C LEU A 167 -20.28 -6.76 6.40
N ASP A 168 -19.70 -7.53 5.50
CA ASP A 168 -19.45 -8.96 5.71
C ASP A 168 -18.32 -9.20 6.71
N LEU A 169 -17.24 -8.38 6.70
CA LEU A 169 -16.21 -8.39 7.73
C LEU A 169 -16.78 -8.04 9.11
N LEU A 170 -17.65 -7.02 9.17
CA LEU A 170 -18.31 -6.62 10.42
C LEU A 170 -19.25 -7.70 10.95
N LYS A 171 -20.04 -8.33 10.09
CA LYS A 171 -20.91 -9.47 10.48
C LYS A 171 -20.09 -10.64 11.02
N ALA A 172 -18.95 -10.96 10.39
CA ALA A 172 -18.07 -12.02 10.86
C ALA A 172 -17.49 -11.70 12.25
N LEU A 173 -17.06 -10.44 12.48
CA LEU A 173 -16.63 -9.99 13.80
C LEU A 173 -17.73 -10.07 14.85
N CYS A 174 -18.94 -9.62 14.50
CA CYS A 174 -20.09 -9.70 15.38
C CYS A 174 -20.44 -11.14 15.76
N LEU A 175 -20.33 -12.07 14.82
CA LEU A 175 -20.58 -13.50 15.07
C LEU A 175 -19.53 -14.08 16.02
N GLU A 176 -18.25 -13.79 15.81
CA GLU A 176 -17.15 -14.29 16.65
C GLU A 176 -17.16 -13.69 18.05
N ALA A 177 -17.57 -12.42 18.16
CA ALA A 177 -17.69 -11.73 19.44
C ALA A 177 -19.02 -11.99 20.17
N GLU A 178 -19.92 -12.79 19.58
CA GLU A 178 -21.28 -13.04 20.07
C GLU A 178 -22.10 -11.75 20.27
N VAL A 179 -21.91 -10.77 19.39
CA VAL A 179 -22.56 -9.44 19.41
C VAL A 179 -23.63 -9.38 18.32
N PRO A 180 -24.90 -9.04 18.63
CA PRO A 180 -25.89 -8.79 17.60
C PRO A 180 -25.50 -7.58 16.74
N LEU A 181 -25.57 -7.69 15.41
CA LEU A 181 -25.26 -6.57 14.50
C LEU A 181 -26.09 -5.31 14.82
N ALA A 182 -27.32 -5.46 15.29
CA ALA A 182 -28.20 -4.34 15.70
C ALA A 182 -27.68 -3.55 16.91
N GLU A 183 -26.73 -4.11 17.66
CA GLU A 183 -26.07 -3.42 18.77
C GLU A 183 -24.87 -2.58 18.32
N VAL A 184 -24.43 -2.68 17.06
CA VAL A 184 -23.45 -1.77 16.48
C VAL A 184 -24.13 -0.46 16.14
N LYS A 185 -23.71 0.62 16.78
CA LYS A 185 -24.39 1.94 16.73
C LYS A 185 -23.73 2.92 15.77
N GLU A 186 -22.46 2.71 15.43
CA GLU A 186 -21.71 3.65 14.61
C GLU A 186 -20.52 2.93 13.94
N ILE A 187 -20.19 3.38 12.73
CA ILE A 187 -18.97 3.02 12.02
C ILE A 187 -18.17 4.31 11.80
N PHE A 188 -16.88 4.32 12.14
CA PHE A 188 -15.97 5.40 11.81
C PHE A 188 -14.97 4.92 10.77
N LEU A 189 -14.90 5.60 9.64
CA LEU A 189 -14.14 5.20 8.47
C LEU A 189 -13.03 6.20 8.18
N ALA A 190 -11.78 5.73 8.12
CA ALA A 190 -10.64 6.45 7.57
C ALA A 190 -10.16 5.79 6.29
N GLY A 191 -9.70 6.56 5.33
CA GLY A 191 -9.16 6.08 4.08
C GLY A 191 -8.76 7.24 3.18
N ASN A 192 -8.07 6.94 2.07
CA ASN A 192 -7.74 7.98 1.12
C ASN A 192 -8.99 8.57 0.47
N THR A 193 -8.87 9.79 -0.04
CA THR A 193 -10.01 10.56 -0.54
C THR A 193 -10.81 9.83 -1.61
N VAL A 194 -10.13 9.13 -2.53
CA VAL A 194 -10.79 8.36 -3.60
C VAL A 194 -11.61 7.22 -3.04
N MET A 195 -11.04 6.45 -2.12
CA MET A 195 -11.73 5.30 -1.53
C MET A 195 -12.94 5.72 -0.70
N GLN A 196 -12.85 6.85 0.01
CA GLN A 196 -14.01 7.42 0.72
C GLN A 196 -15.11 7.85 -0.26
N HIS A 197 -14.76 8.47 -1.41
CA HIS A 197 -15.72 8.80 -2.47
C HIS A 197 -16.39 7.56 -3.03
N LEU A 198 -15.63 6.52 -3.37
CA LEU A 198 -16.17 5.26 -3.88
C LEU A 198 -17.13 4.61 -2.88
N PHE A 199 -16.79 4.62 -1.59
CA PHE A 199 -17.68 4.11 -0.54
C PHE A 199 -18.97 4.94 -0.41
N ALA A 200 -18.85 6.27 -0.44
CA ALA A 200 -20.00 7.20 -0.35
C ALA A 200 -20.85 7.21 -1.63
N GLY A 201 -20.36 6.69 -2.76
CA GLY A 201 -21.03 6.75 -4.06
C GLY A 201 -20.94 8.13 -4.71
N LEU A 202 -19.88 8.87 -4.40
CA LEU A 202 -19.57 10.17 -4.99
C LEU A 202 -18.55 9.99 -6.13
N SER A 203 -18.65 10.85 -7.14
CA SER A 203 -17.72 10.75 -8.28
C SER A 203 -16.30 11.16 -7.88
N PRO A 204 -15.30 10.29 -8.06
CA PRO A 204 -13.90 10.65 -7.83
C PRO A 204 -13.26 11.32 -9.07
N ALA A 205 -13.99 11.53 -10.16
CA ALA A 205 -13.44 11.98 -11.44
C ALA A 205 -12.67 13.32 -11.33
N GLY A 206 -13.14 14.24 -10.48
CA GLY A 206 -12.46 15.52 -10.25
C GLY A 206 -11.08 15.39 -9.60
N ILE A 207 -10.78 14.23 -8.99
CA ILE A 207 -9.47 13.96 -8.37
C ILE A 207 -8.45 13.53 -9.43
N ALA A 208 -8.87 12.92 -10.55
CA ALA A 208 -7.96 12.44 -11.60
C ALA A 208 -7.43 13.55 -12.52
N VAL A 209 -8.08 14.71 -12.55
CA VAL A 209 -7.78 15.79 -13.50
C VAL A 209 -7.46 17.08 -12.75
N ALA A 210 -6.38 17.76 -13.15
CA ALA A 210 -6.04 19.06 -12.58
C ALA A 210 -7.24 20.03 -12.65
N PRO A 211 -7.55 20.72 -11.56
CA PRO A 211 -6.77 20.94 -10.35
C PRO A 211 -7.01 19.93 -9.20
N PHE A 212 -7.34 18.69 -9.49
CA PHE A 212 -7.46 17.54 -8.55
C PHE A 212 -8.46 17.78 -7.39
N ARG A 213 -9.63 18.33 -7.73
CA ARG A 213 -10.65 18.72 -6.74
C ARG A 213 -11.64 17.58 -6.48
N PRO A 214 -11.74 17.10 -5.24
CA PRO A 214 -12.79 16.16 -4.84
C PRO A 214 -14.15 16.86 -4.73
N GLU A 215 -15.25 16.10 -4.80
CA GLU A 215 -16.60 16.62 -4.55
C GLU A 215 -16.78 17.06 -3.09
N THR A 216 -16.13 16.38 -2.16
CA THR A 216 -16.15 16.68 -0.72
C THR A 216 -14.83 16.31 -0.06
N LEU A 217 -14.49 16.99 1.01
CA LEU A 217 -13.40 16.63 1.92
C LEU A 217 -13.90 15.92 3.19
N PHE A 218 -15.18 15.54 3.24
CA PHE A 218 -15.82 14.87 4.36
C PHE A 218 -15.73 15.65 5.69
N GLU A 219 -15.75 16.97 5.62
CA GLU A 219 -15.72 17.86 6.78
C GLU A 219 -17.08 17.94 7.47
N GLU A 220 -18.15 17.84 6.69
CA GLU A 220 -19.52 17.89 7.17
C GLU A 220 -20.04 16.48 7.48
N GLU A 221 -20.92 16.39 8.48
CA GLU A 221 -21.62 15.15 8.79
C GLU A 221 -22.50 14.73 7.62
N ARG A 222 -22.40 13.47 7.22
CA ARG A 222 -23.21 12.86 6.17
C ARG A 222 -24.13 11.81 6.77
N GLU A 223 -25.34 11.72 6.24
CA GLU A 223 -26.32 10.71 6.64
C GLU A 223 -26.11 9.39 5.87
N ASP A 224 -24.88 8.88 5.83
CA ASP A 224 -24.58 7.60 5.19
C ASP A 224 -24.84 6.43 6.15
N LEU A 225 -25.47 5.38 5.63
CA LEU A 225 -25.79 4.17 6.38
C LEU A 225 -25.16 2.95 5.70
N LEU A 226 -24.56 2.06 6.49
CA LEU A 226 -24.13 0.74 6.05
C LEU A 226 -24.90 -0.34 6.82
N GLY A 227 -25.76 -1.07 6.13
CA GLY A 227 -26.64 -2.05 6.80
C GLY A 227 -27.54 -1.45 7.88
N GLY A 228 -27.92 -0.18 7.77
CA GLY A 228 -28.69 0.58 8.75
C GLY A 228 -27.86 1.22 9.87
N ILE A 229 -26.54 1.05 9.86
CA ILE A 229 -25.61 1.62 10.86
C ILE A 229 -25.07 2.95 10.33
N PRO A 230 -25.12 4.07 11.10
CA PRO A 230 -24.53 5.34 10.70
C PRO A 230 -23.02 5.24 10.46
N VAL A 231 -22.55 5.87 9.38
CA VAL A 231 -21.13 5.94 9.01
C VAL A 231 -20.64 7.38 9.14
N ARG A 232 -19.54 7.55 9.85
CA ARG A 232 -18.79 8.81 9.93
C ARG A 232 -17.45 8.64 9.23
N TYR A 233 -16.93 9.73 8.70
CA TYR A 233 -15.69 9.75 7.93
C TYR A 233 -14.62 10.56 8.63
N ALA A 234 -13.38 10.15 8.50
CA ALA A 234 -12.24 11.00 8.77
C ALA A 234 -12.16 12.10 7.68
N PRO A 235 -12.02 13.38 8.05
CA PRO A 235 -11.96 14.46 7.07
C PRO A 235 -10.65 14.39 6.28
N CYS A 236 -10.73 14.66 4.98
CA CYS A 236 -9.61 14.69 4.05
C CYS A 236 -8.99 16.09 3.95
N VAL A 237 -7.71 16.17 3.57
CA VAL A 237 -7.00 17.44 3.34
C VAL A 237 -7.14 17.87 1.88
N ALA A 238 -7.00 16.94 0.94
CA ALA A 238 -7.03 17.17 -0.51
C ALA A 238 -7.38 15.90 -1.28
N GLY A 239 -7.38 15.97 -2.60
CA GLY A 239 -7.64 14.81 -3.47
C GLY A 239 -6.71 13.62 -3.26
N TYR A 240 -5.44 13.89 -2.93
CA TYR A 240 -4.40 12.87 -2.70
C TYR A 240 -3.86 12.85 -1.26
N VAL A 241 -4.47 13.57 -0.32
CA VAL A 241 -4.18 13.48 1.12
C VAL A 241 -5.49 13.28 1.84
N GLY A 242 -5.77 12.05 2.22
CA GLY A 242 -7.08 11.60 2.68
C GLY A 242 -7.28 11.62 4.18
N GLY A 243 -8.38 11.00 4.59
CA GLY A 243 -8.76 10.80 5.98
C GLY A 243 -7.85 9.81 6.73
N ASP A 244 -7.13 8.95 6.01
CA ASP A 244 -6.06 8.10 6.52
C ASP A 244 -4.91 8.93 7.11
N ILE A 245 -4.52 10.01 6.43
CA ILE A 245 -3.45 10.90 6.88
C ILE A 245 -3.88 11.75 8.08
N THR A 246 -5.07 12.32 8.07
CA THR A 246 -5.57 13.07 9.23
C THR A 246 -5.72 12.14 10.45
N ALA A 247 -6.23 10.93 10.26
CA ALA A 247 -6.28 9.90 11.29
C ALA A 247 -4.89 9.50 11.77
N GLY A 248 -3.91 9.39 10.86
CA GLY A 248 -2.51 9.12 11.18
C GLY A 248 -1.85 10.21 12.03
N LEU A 249 -2.08 11.47 11.69
CA LEU A 249 -1.60 12.61 12.48
C LEU A 249 -2.22 12.66 13.89
N LEU A 250 -3.51 12.33 14.01
CA LEU A 250 -4.18 12.16 15.30
C LEU A 250 -3.54 11.01 16.10
N ALA A 251 -3.38 9.84 15.50
CA ALA A 251 -2.79 8.66 16.14
C ALA A 251 -1.37 8.91 16.65
N GLY A 252 -0.57 9.66 15.88
CA GLY A 252 0.78 10.09 16.26
C GLY A 252 0.81 11.22 17.29
N LYS A 253 -0.35 11.83 17.65
CA LYS A 253 -0.48 13.01 18.50
C LYS A 253 0.42 14.17 18.05
N LEU A 254 0.58 14.33 16.71
CA LEU A 254 1.61 15.20 16.15
C LEU A 254 1.26 16.68 16.25
N ARG A 255 -0.04 17.07 16.20
CA ARG A 255 -0.46 18.46 16.37
C ARG A 255 -0.20 19.00 17.78
N GLN A 256 -0.10 18.13 18.77
CA GLN A 256 0.17 18.52 20.16
C GLN A 256 1.66 18.78 20.44
N ARG A 257 2.53 18.55 19.45
CA ARG A 257 3.98 18.75 19.60
C ARG A 257 4.38 20.18 19.28
N LYS A 258 5.18 20.77 20.16
CA LYS A 258 5.76 22.13 19.98
C LYS A 258 6.89 22.17 18.94
N THR A 259 7.43 21.02 18.60
CA THR A 259 8.55 20.85 17.69
C THR A 259 8.09 20.28 16.37
N ASN A 260 8.87 20.49 15.30
CA ASN A 260 8.57 19.94 14.01
C ASN A 260 8.63 18.41 14.02
N SER A 261 7.60 17.82 13.46
CA SER A 261 7.49 16.38 13.23
C SER A 261 7.25 16.12 11.76
N PHE A 262 7.76 15.02 11.26
CA PHE A 262 7.49 14.52 9.92
C PHE A 262 6.64 13.24 10.02
N PHE A 263 5.60 13.18 9.24
CA PHE A 263 4.76 11.99 9.08
C PHE A 263 4.84 11.51 7.63
N LEU A 264 5.06 10.23 7.45
CA LEU A 264 5.17 9.59 6.14
C LEU A 264 4.34 8.31 6.16
N ASP A 265 3.37 8.22 5.28
CA ASP A 265 2.69 6.97 4.95
C ASP A 265 3.16 6.50 3.58
N ILE A 266 3.73 5.29 3.51
CA ILE A 266 4.28 4.73 2.28
C ILE A 266 3.44 3.53 1.85
N GLY A 267 2.70 3.70 0.77
CA GLY A 267 2.01 2.68 0.01
C GLY A 267 2.32 2.84 -1.49
N THR A 268 1.31 2.65 -2.31
CA THR A 268 1.37 2.96 -3.77
C THR A 268 1.62 4.45 -4.01
N ASN A 269 1.13 5.32 -3.11
CA ASN A 269 1.53 6.72 -2.99
C ASN A 269 2.42 6.87 -1.75
N GLY A 270 3.13 8.00 -1.66
CA GLY A 270 3.82 8.44 -0.46
C GLY A 270 3.17 9.73 0.02
N GLU A 271 2.30 9.64 1.02
CA GLU A 271 1.67 10.80 1.62
C GLU A 271 2.50 11.31 2.79
N MET A 272 2.70 12.63 2.83
CA MET A 272 3.62 13.27 3.77
C MET A 272 2.98 14.47 4.45
N ALA A 273 3.36 14.70 5.72
CA ALA A 273 3.01 15.90 6.46
C ALA A 273 4.20 16.36 7.32
N LEU A 274 4.55 17.64 7.23
CA LEU A 274 5.62 18.27 7.99
C LEU A 274 5.06 19.42 8.83
N GLY A 275 5.24 19.37 10.14
CA GLY A 275 4.79 20.43 11.06
C GLY A 275 4.63 19.99 12.50
N GLY A 276 3.77 20.71 13.23
CA GLY A 276 3.49 20.50 14.64
C GLY A 276 2.28 21.35 15.09
N GLU A 277 2.37 21.98 16.28
CA GLU A 277 1.27 22.82 16.81
C GLU A 277 0.88 24.00 15.90
N ASP A 278 1.83 24.54 15.13
CA ASP A 278 1.60 25.64 14.17
C ASP A 278 0.98 25.18 12.84
N GLY A 279 0.65 23.90 12.73
CA GLY A 279 0.02 23.29 11.56
C GLY A 279 1.00 22.54 10.64
N PHE A 280 0.41 21.82 9.69
CA PHE A 280 1.11 20.92 8.79
C PHE A 280 1.07 21.40 7.35
N LEU A 281 2.17 21.22 6.65
CA LEU A 281 2.22 21.25 5.20
C LEU A 281 2.23 19.80 4.70
N CYS A 282 1.24 19.43 3.88
CA CYS A 282 1.01 18.08 3.41
C CYS A 282 1.21 18.00 1.91
N CYS A 283 1.75 16.89 1.42
CA CYS A 283 1.81 16.58 -0.01
C CYS A 283 1.65 15.07 -0.23
N ALA A 284 1.48 14.69 -1.48
CA ALA A 284 1.51 13.31 -1.92
C ALA A 284 2.42 13.16 -3.14
N VAL A 285 3.16 12.06 -3.18
CA VAL A 285 4.03 11.69 -4.31
C VAL A 285 3.57 10.36 -4.89
N ALA A 286 3.67 10.19 -6.20
CA ALA A 286 3.46 8.92 -6.86
C ALA A 286 4.74 8.07 -6.75
N SER A 287 4.93 7.38 -5.63
CA SER A 287 6.07 6.48 -5.41
C SER A 287 5.98 5.19 -6.22
N GLY A 288 4.79 4.86 -6.70
CA GLY A 288 4.53 3.58 -7.36
C GLY A 288 4.49 2.40 -6.38
N PRO A 289 4.11 1.22 -6.84
CA PRO A 289 3.85 0.07 -5.96
C PRO A 289 5.11 -0.75 -5.65
N ALA A 290 6.33 -0.25 -5.93
CA ALA A 290 7.58 -0.99 -5.74
C ALA A 290 7.79 -1.42 -4.29
N PHE A 291 7.50 -0.53 -3.33
CA PHE A 291 7.57 -0.85 -1.90
C PHE A 291 6.48 -1.80 -1.40
N GLU A 292 5.46 -2.06 -2.20
CA GLU A 292 4.49 -3.14 -1.95
C GLU A 292 4.89 -4.45 -2.70
N GLY A 293 6.09 -4.49 -3.31
CA GLY A 293 6.61 -5.61 -4.08
C GLY A 293 5.98 -5.77 -5.47
N ALA A 294 5.16 -4.83 -5.93
CA ALA A 294 4.59 -4.88 -7.26
C ALA A 294 5.49 -4.14 -8.27
N GLY A 295 5.59 -4.68 -9.49
CA GLY A 295 6.51 -4.14 -10.50
C GLY A 295 7.97 -4.61 -10.34
N ILE A 296 8.28 -5.37 -9.30
CA ILE A 296 9.58 -6.01 -9.01
C ILE A 296 9.50 -7.48 -9.39
N SER A 297 10.53 -8.02 -10.04
CA SER A 297 10.55 -9.39 -10.56
C SER A 297 10.36 -10.44 -9.46
N CYS A 298 11.11 -10.31 -8.36
CA CYS A 298 11.01 -11.15 -7.16
C CYS A 298 10.09 -10.57 -6.08
N GLY A 299 9.38 -9.47 -6.37
CA GLY A 299 8.58 -8.75 -5.38
C GLY A 299 7.27 -9.45 -5.04
N MET A 300 6.90 -9.42 -3.76
CA MET A 300 5.60 -9.86 -3.26
C MET A 300 5.13 -9.03 -2.06
N ALA A 301 3.85 -9.14 -1.74
CA ALA A 301 3.32 -8.52 -0.52
C ALA A 301 3.91 -9.16 0.74
N GLY A 302 3.93 -8.43 1.87
CA GLY A 302 4.43 -8.91 3.16
C GLY A 302 3.54 -9.98 3.81
N THR A 303 3.47 -11.15 3.20
CA THR A 303 2.69 -12.31 3.64
C THR A 303 3.61 -13.52 3.84
N ASP A 304 3.09 -14.64 4.32
CA ASP A 304 3.86 -15.87 4.52
C ASP A 304 4.67 -16.26 3.28
N GLY A 305 5.95 -16.55 3.49
CA GLY A 305 6.91 -16.85 2.42
C GLY A 305 7.61 -15.63 1.83
N ALA A 306 7.25 -14.39 2.23
CA ALA A 306 7.98 -13.19 1.82
C ALA A 306 9.25 -13.00 2.66
N VAL A 307 10.36 -12.71 2.01
CA VAL A 307 11.57 -12.21 2.68
C VAL A 307 11.30 -10.78 3.14
N SER A 308 11.32 -10.54 4.45
CA SER A 308 11.01 -9.26 5.07
C SER A 308 12.24 -8.48 5.54
N ALA A 309 13.36 -9.17 5.73
CA ALA A 309 14.66 -8.57 6.00
C ALA A 309 15.78 -9.36 5.31
N VAL A 310 16.81 -8.66 4.88
CA VAL A 310 18.00 -9.25 4.27
C VAL A 310 19.22 -8.76 5.04
N ARG A 311 20.12 -9.68 5.36
CA ARG A 311 21.42 -9.37 5.97
C ARG A 311 22.54 -9.95 5.15
N TRP A 312 23.69 -9.30 5.17
CA TRP A 312 24.92 -9.80 4.58
C TRP A 312 25.91 -10.12 5.68
N GLU A 313 26.15 -11.39 5.92
CA GLU A 313 27.02 -11.84 6.99
C GLU A 313 27.97 -12.95 6.49
N ASN A 314 29.26 -12.80 6.78
CA ASN A 314 30.29 -13.80 6.43
C ASN A 314 30.29 -14.21 4.95
N GLY A 315 30.02 -13.26 4.02
CA GLY A 315 29.99 -13.51 2.59
C GLY A 315 28.75 -14.29 2.11
N LYS A 316 27.64 -14.22 2.86
CA LYS A 316 26.36 -14.87 2.51
C LYS A 316 25.18 -13.97 2.81
N LEU A 317 24.16 -14.12 1.98
CA LEU A 317 22.83 -13.53 2.23
C LEU A 317 22.08 -14.38 3.25
N ASP A 318 21.65 -13.75 4.34
CA ASP A 318 20.71 -14.29 5.31
C ASP A 318 19.33 -13.66 5.08
N LEU A 319 18.32 -14.51 4.83
CA LEU A 319 16.97 -14.10 4.42
C LEU A 319 15.97 -14.42 5.55
N ASP A 320 15.37 -13.40 6.13
CA ASP A 320 14.32 -13.56 7.14
C ASP A 320 12.94 -13.67 6.46
N VAL A 321 12.34 -14.86 6.57
CA VAL A 321 11.10 -15.20 5.86
C VAL A 321 9.89 -15.13 6.80
N ILE A 322 8.88 -14.36 6.44
CA ILE A 322 7.61 -14.27 7.19
C ILE A 322 6.97 -15.66 7.24
N GLY A 323 6.61 -16.10 8.45
CA GLY A 323 6.04 -17.43 8.68
C GLY A 323 7.04 -18.58 8.63
N GLY A 324 8.32 -18.31 8.32
CA GLY A 324 9.36 -19.33 8.11
C GLY A 324 9.21 -20.08 6.79
N GLY A 325 10.08 -21.07 6.55
CA GLY A 325 10.03 -21.91 5.37
C GLY A 325 10.79 -21.35 4.16
N GLU A 326 10.47 -21.87 2.98
CA GLU A 326 11.13 -21.49 1.72
C GLU A 326 10.73 -20.08 1.27
N PRO A 327 11.69 -19.21 0.91
CA PRO A 327 11.39 -17.88 0.40
C PRO A 327 10.72 -17.96 -0.97
N ARG A 328 9.62 -17.22 -1.14
CA ARG A 328 8.80 -17.20 -2.36
C ARG A 328 8.89 -15.88 -3.13
N GLY A 329 9.37 -14.84 -2.46
CA GLY A 329 9.53 -13.48 -2.98
C GLY A 329 10.07 -12.57 -1.89
N ILE A 330 10.24 -11.29 -2.20
CA ILE A 330 10.75 -10.28 -1.27
C ILE A 330 9.70 -9.19 -1.12
N CYS A 331 9.35 -8.83 0.12
CA CYS A 331 8.49 -7.65 0.34
C CYS A 331 9.31 -6.36 0.41
N GLY A 332 8.62 -5.22 0.44
CA GLY A 332 9.27 -3.91 0.34
C GLY A 332 10.41 -3.67 1.31
N SER A 333 10.28 -4.06 2.58
CA SER A 333 11.35 -3.90 3.57
C SER A 333 12.60 -4.72 3.20
N GLY A 334 12.43 -5.98 2.82
CA GLY A 334 13.53 -6.82 2.35
C GLY A 334 14.16 -6.30 1.05
N LEU A 335 13.37 -5.66 0.16
CA LEU A 335 13.91 -5.04 -1.06
C LEU A 335 14.80 -3.84 -0.74
N LEU A 336 14.43 -3.02 0.26
CA LEU A 336 15.27 -1.92 0.70
C LEU A 336 16.58 -2.40 1.32
N ASP A 337 16.48 -3.42 2.21
CA ASP A 337 17.67 -4.02 2.82
C ASP A 337 18.61 -4.57 1.76
N LEU A 338 18.07 -5.34 0.80
CA LEU A 338 18.85 -5.89 -0.30
C LEU A 338 19.55 -4.79 -1.08
N LEU A 339 18.83 -3.74 -1.51
CA LEU A 339 19.40 -2.64 -2.28
C LEU A 339 20.47 -1.89 -1.49
N ALA A 340 20.24 -1.62 -0.19
CA ALA A 340 21.22 -0.97 0.68
C ALA A 340 22.49 -1.81 0.84
N ILE A 341 22.37 -3.14 0.93
CA ILE A 341 23.51 -4.05 0.94
C ILE A 341 24.26 -3.99 -0.39
N LEU A 342 23.56 -4.06 -1.52
CA LEU A 342 24.19 -4.05 -2.84
C LEU A 342 24.96 -2.76 -3.13
N LEU A 343 24.48 -1.63 -2.60
CA LEU A 343 25.20 -0.34 -2.69
C LEU A 343 26.44 -0.33 -1.80
N ARG A 344 26.34 -0.76 -0.53
CA ARG A 344 27.49 -0.80 0.42
C ARG A 344 28.59 -1.75 -0.03
N GLU A 345 28.21 -2.85 -0.67
CA GLU A 345 29.13 -3.89 -1.16
C GLU A 345 29.62 -3.60 -2.60
N GLU A 346 29.29 -2.42 -3.15
CA GLU A 346 29.68 -2.02 -4.51
C GLU A 346 29.24 -3.04 -5.60
N VAL A 347 28.08 -3.66 -5.42
CA VAL A 347 27.44 -4.55 -6.42
C VAL A 347 26.49 -3.77 -7.32
N VAL A 348 25.93 -2.68 -6.79
CA VAL A 348 25.19 -1.66 -7.53
C VAL A 348 25.93 -0.34 -7.36
N ASP A 349 26.19 0.35 -8.48
CA ASP A 349 26.86 1.66 -8.43
C ASP A 349 25.91 2.82 -8.04
N GLY A 350 26.46 4.00 -7.79
CA GLY A 350 25.70 5.20 -7.41
C GLY A 350 24.65 5.62 -8.45
N PHE A 351 24.77 5.20 -9.70
CA PHE A 351 23.78 5.44 -10.77
C PHE A 351 22.70 4.36 -10.86
N GLY A 352 22.82 3.30 -10.05
CA GLY A 352 21.89 2.19 -10.01
C GLY A 352 22.11 1.12 -11.07
N ARG A 353 23.33 1.02 -11.59
CA ARG A 353 23.71 -0.07 -12.48
C ARG A 353 24.11 -1.28 -11.64
N LEU A 354 23.50 -2.43 -11.85
CA LEU A 354 23.97 -3.70 -11.33
C LEU A 354 25.25 -4.09 -12.10
N LEU A 355 26.37 -4.16 -11.38
CA LEU A 355 27.69 -4.36 -11.98
C LEU A 355 27.88 -5.80 -12.46
N PRO A 356 28.67 -6.03 -13.54
CA PRO A 356 28.96 -7.36 -14.04
C PRO A 356 29.90 -8.10 -13.07
N PRO A 357 29.99 -9.45 -13.18
CA PRO A 357 30.77 -10.28 -12.23
C PRO A 357 32.24 -9.91 -12.09
N ASP A 358 32.87 -9.34 -13.10
CA ASP A 358 34.27 -8.94 -13.10
C ASP A 358 34.52 -7.59 -12.40
N GLU A 359 33.50 -6.75 -12.25
CA GLU A 359 33.55 -5.45 -11.59
C GLU A 359 33.17 -5.49 -10.09
N VAL A 360 32.70 -6.63 -9.57
CA VAL A 360 32.25 -6.76 -8.17
C VAL A 360 33.24 -7.54 -7.30
N PRO A 361 33.15 -7.41 -5.94
CA PRO A 361 33.93 -8.21 -5.02
C PRO A 361 33.76 -9.74 -5.26
N GLU A 362 34.82 -10.50 -5.02
CA GLU A 362 34.89 -11.94 -5.37
C GLU A 362 33.75 -12.77 -4.74
N CYS A 363 33.32 -12.42 -3.52
CA CYS A 363 32.25 -13.10 -2.82
C CYS A 363 30.87 -12.96 -3.49
N TRP A 364 30.66 -11.93 -4.30
CA TRP A 364 29.39 -11.69 -5.01
C TRP A 364 29.34 -12.33 -6.40
N ARG A 365 30.48 -12.61 -7.04
CA ARG A 365 30.56 -13.17 -8.40
C ARG A 365 29.74 -14.45 -8.60
N PRO A 366 29.68 -15.40 -7.63
CA PRO A 366 28.88 -16.62 -7.80
C PRO A 366 27.36 -16.38 -7.83
N LEU A 367 26.89 -15.24 -7.35
CA LEU A 367 25.48 -14.90 -7.28
C LEU A 367 25.02 -14.10 -8.51
N LEU A 368 25.94 -13.52 -9.29
CA LEU A 368 25.62 -12.71 -10.45
C LEU A 368 25.55 -13.55 -11.72
N ARG A 369 24.59 -13.23 -12.58
CA ARG A 369 24.38 -13.85 -13.90
C ARG A 369 23.95 -12.76 -14.89
N GLU A 370 23.94 -13.12 -16.15
CA GLU A 370 23.32 -12.35 -17.23
C GLU A 370 22.12 -13.12 -17.76
N ASP A 371 21.03 -12.42 -18.06
CA ASP A 371 19.87 -13.00 -18.72
C ASP A 371 20.14 -13.20 -20.23
N GLU A 372 19.17 -13.75 -20.96
CA GLU A 372 19.26 -13.98 -22.41
C GLU A 372 19.47 -12.69 -23.24
N ASN A 373 19.26 -11.51 -22.64
CA ASN A 373 19.42 -10.20 -23.26
C ASN A 373 20.63 -9.43 -22.70
N GLU A 374 21.55 -10.11 -22.04
CA GLU A 374 22.75 -9.52 -21.42
C GLU A 374 22.43 -8.53 -20.27
N ASN A 375 21.24 -8.61 -19.67
CA ASN A 375 20.93 -7.83 -18.48
C ASN A 375 21.40 -8.56 -17.22
N GLY A 376 21.95 -7.80 -16.27
CA GLY A 376 22.41 -8.35 -15.00
C GLY A 376 21.27 -8.88 -14.13
N GLU A 377 21.47 -10.07 -13.56
CA GLU A 377 20.60 -10.70 -12.56
C GLU A 377 21.41 -11.12 -11.33
N LEU A 378 20.86 -10.87 -10.15
CA LEU A 378 21.37 -11.41 -8.89
C LEU A 378 20.49 -12.60 -8.45
N TRP A 379 21.07 -13.77 -8.32
CA TRP A 379 20.40 -14.97 -7.84
C TRP A 379 20.49 -15.04 -6.33
N LEU A 380 19.36 -14.88 -5.66
CA LEU A 380 19.25 -14.92 -4.19
C LEU A 380 19.16 -16.36 -3.67
N LEU A 381 18.70 -17.28 -4.53
CA LEU A 381 18.69 -18.71 -4.26
C LEU A 381 19.53 -19.45 -5.33
N PRO A 382 20.27 -20.53 -4.95
CA PRO A 382 21.16 -21.25 -5.85
C PRO A 382 20.48 -21.85 -7.09
N ASP A 383 19.19 -22.16 -6.99
CA ASP A 383 18.38 -22.72 -8.10
C ASP A 383 17.83 -21.66 -9.04
N GLY A 384 18.06 -20.36 -8.74
CA GLY A 384 17.57 -19.24 -9.52
C GLY A 384 16.05 -19.03 -9.44
N SER A 385 15.36 -19.64 -8.49
CA SER A 385 13.92 -19.44 -8.29
C SER A 385 13.59 -18.06 -7.74
N LEU A 386 14.53 -17.41 -7.08
CA LEU A 386 14.42 -16.04 -6.57
C LEU A 386 15.55 -15.18 -7.14
N ARG A 387 15.20 -14.24 -8.03
CA ARG A 387 16.15 -13.42 -8.77
C ARG A 387 15.78 -11.95 -8.68
N PHE A 388 16.77 -11.10 -8.44
CA PHE A 388 16.66 -9.64 -8.46
C PHE A 388 17.34 -9.12 -9.73
N GLN A 389 16.65 -8.28 -10.51
CA GLN A 389 17.09 -7.87 -11.83
C GLN A 389 17.52 -6.40 -11.85
N ALA A 390 18.36 -6.01 -12.80
CA ALA A 390 18.73 -4.62 -13.02
C ALA A 390 17.52 -3.68 -13.21
N ALA A 391 16.44 -4.18 -13.82
CA ALA A 391 15.18 -3.44 -13.96
C ALA A 391 14.50 -3.16 -12.61
N ASP A 392 14.69 -4.02 -11.60
CA ASP A 392 14.13 -3.85 -10.25
C ASP A 392 14.81 -2.69 -9.52
N VAL A 393 16.13 -2.52 -9.70
CA VAL A 393 16.87 -1.37 -9.17
C VAL A 393 16.25 -0.08 -9.67
N ARG A 394 15.90 -0.01 -10.96
CA ARG A 394 15.27 1.18 -11.55
C ARG A 394 13.91 1.51 -10.94
N GLN A 395 13.09 0.51 -10.65
CA GLN A 395 11.81 0.72 -9.98
C GLN A 395 11.99 1.27 -8.56
N LEU A 396 12.98 0.77 -7.82
CA LEU A 396 13.31 1.25 -6.48
C LEU A 396 13.91 2.67 -6.51
N GLN A 397 14.73 3.01 -7.52
CA GLN A 397 15.23 4.37 -7.73
C GLN A 397 14.09 5.37 -7.91
N LEU A 398 13.13 5.06 -8.77
CA LEU A 398 11.97 5.93 -9.02
C LEU A 398 11.16 6.13 -7.73
N ALA A 399 10.88 5.06 -7.00
CA ALA A 399 10.09 5.11 -5.78
C ALA A 399 10.79 5.94 -4.68
N LYS A 400 12.08 5.68 -4.43
CA LYS A 400 12.83 6.42 -3.41
C LYS A 400 13.01 7.90 -3.78
N ALA A 401 13.24 8.19 -5.07
CA ALA A 401 13.42 9.56 -5.56
C ALA A 401 12.15 10.41 -5.35
N ALA A 402 10.97 9.83 -5.59
CA ALA A 402 9.71 10.52 -5.34
C ALA A 402 9.57 10.92 -3.86
N VAL A 403 9.87 9.99 -2.94
CA VAL A 403 9.82 10.25 -1.50
C VAL A 403 10.86 11.31 -1.10
N ALA A 404 12.13 11.13 -1.50
CA ALA A 404 13.21 12.04 -1.16
C ALA A 404 12.98 13.46 -1.71
N ALA A 405 12.50 13.60 -2.95
CA ALA A 405 12.17 14.89 -3.53
C ALA A 405 10.98 15.57 -2.80
N GLY A 406 9.97 14.80 -2.43
CA GLY A 406 8.83 15.29 -1.64
C GLY A 406 9.27 15.84 -0.28
N ILE A 407 10.13 15.10 0.43
CA ILE A 407 10.75 15.53 1.70
C ILE A 407 11.48 16.85 1.52
N ALA A 408 12.39 16.92 0.54
CA ALA A 408 13.22 18.11 0.28
C ALA A 408 12.36 19.34 -0.05
N VAL A 409 11.28 19.17 -0.84
CA VAL A 409 10.35 20.27 -1.15
C VAL A 409 9.59 20.73 0.10
N LEU A 410 9.10 19.82 0.94
CA LEU A 410 8.40 20.20 2.18
C LEU A 410 9.33 20.96 3.14
N LEU A 411 10.55 20.49 3.35
CA LEU A 411 11.56 21.16 4.17
C LEU A 411 11.83 22.57 3.63
N LYS A 412 12.11 22.69 2.34
CA LYS A 412 12.35 24.00 1.69
C LYS A 412 11.16 24.96 1.85
N GLN A 413 9.94 24.47 1.63
CA GLN A 413 8.73 25.32 1.73
C GLN A 413 8.44 25.81 3.15
N LYS A 414 8.87 25.06 4.16
CA LYS A 414 8.79 25.46 5.57
C LYS A 414 10.03 26.24 6.03
N GLY A 415 11.08 26.37 5.20
CA GLY A 415 12.35 27.01 5.57
C GLY A 415 13.10 26.24 6.65
N LEU A 416 13.01 24.92 6.64
CA LEU A 416 13.61 24.00 7.61
C LEU A 416 14.69 23.15 6.93
N ASN A 417 15.66 22.72 7.72
CA ASN A 417 16.60 21.66 7.39
C ASN A 417 16.13 20.33 8.01
N ALA A 418 16.68 19.22 7.55
CA ALA A 418 16.36 17.90 8.10
C ALA A 418 16.63 17.82 9.63
N GLY A 419 17.71 18.48 10.10
CA GLY A 419 18.07 18.58 11.50
C GLY A 419 17.03 19.27 12.40
N ASP A 420 16.14 20.10 11.85
CA ASP A 420 15.08 20.82 12.58
C ASP A 420 13.84 19.95 12.84
N VAL A 421 13.80 18.72 12.32
CA VAL A 421 12.71 17.75 12.53
C VAL A 421 13.11 16.83 13.70
N GLU A 422 12.40 16.93 14.82
CA GLU A 422 12.74 16.17 16.03
C GLU A 422 12.11 14.76 16.08
N LYS A 423 11.03 14.55 15.35
CA LYS A 423 10.35 13.25 15.31
C LYS A 423 9.91 12.91 13.89
N VAL A 424 10.21 11.69 13.48
CA VAL A 424 9.79 11.13 12.19
C VAL A 424 8.90 9.93 12.46
N CYS A 425 7.68 9.98 11.98
CA CYS A 425 6.69 8.91 12.12
C CYS A 425 6.47 8.26 10.76
N ILE A 426 6.73 6.96 10.67
CA ILE A 426 6.46 6.19 9.45
C ILE A 426 5.27 5.27 9.71
N ALA A 427 4.23 5.45 8.90
CA ALA A 427 2.98 4.71 8.94
C ALA A 427 2.90 3.65 7.83
N GLY A 428 1.81 2.89 7.83
CA GLY A 428 1.53 1.84 6.87
C GLY A 428 2.19 0.51 7.18
N GLY A 429 1.75 -0.53 6.50
CA GLY A 429 2.26 -1.90 6.69
C GLY A 429 3.74 -2.05 6.33
N PHE A 430 4.19 -1.33 5.32
CA PHE A 430 5.60 -1.24 4.93
C PHE A 430 6.44 -0.58 6.02
N GLY A 431 6.00 0.57 6.56
CA GLY A 431 6.73 1.33 7.56
C GLY A 431 6.99 0.57 8.85
N SER A 432 6.15 -0.40 9.19
CA SER A 432 6.30 -1.20 10.42
C SER A 432 7.51 -2.14 10.43
N ARG A 433 8.08 -2.45 9.27
CA ARG A 433 9.21 -3.37 9.08
C ARG A 433 10.42 -2.72 8.39
N LEU A 434 10.33 -1.44 8.09
CA LEU A 434 11.40 -0.67 7.47
C LEU A 434 12.61 -0.59 8.39
N ASP A 435 13.80 -0.96 7.90
CA ASP A 435 15.06 -0.58 8.55
C ASP A 435 15.41 0.88 8.19
N PRO A 436 15.46 1.79 9.18
CA PRO A 436 15.85 3.17 8.95
C PRO A 436 17.21 3.32 8.27
N ASN A 437 18.19 2.47 8.62
CA ASN A 437 19.53 2.54 8.03
C ASN A 437 19.51 2.19 6.55
N SER A 438 18.72 1.19 6.15
CA SER A 438 18.56 0.83 4.75
C SER A 438 17.91 1.95 3.94
N ALA A 439 16.89 2.62 4.51
CA ALA A 439 16.23 3.77 3.88
C ALA A 439 17.15 4.98 3.72
N ILE A 440 18.04 5.22 4.68
CA ILE A 440 19.05 6.29 4.62
C ILE A 440 20.11 5.97 3.58
N VAL A 441 20.68 4.77 3.59
CA VAL A 441 21.72 4.35 2.64
C VAL A 441 21.30 4.48 1.19
N ILE A 442 20.04 4.13 0.88
CA ILE A 442 19.53 4.32 -0.48
C ILE A 442 19.18 5.79 -0.80
N GLY A 443 19.38 6.73 0.12
CA GLY A 443 19.05 8.14 -0.03
C GLY A 443 17.55 8.43 -0.11
N MET A 444 16.70 7.62 0.52
CA MET A 444 15.26 7.85 0.62
C MET A 444 14.93 8.80 1.77
N LEU A 445 15.62 8.65 2.91
CA LEU A 445 15.46 9.48 4.11
C LEU A 445 16.75 10.20 4.45
N PRO A 446 16.70 11.42 5.05
CA PRO A 446 17.86 12.14 5.57
C PRO A 446 18.59 11.37 6.67
N GLU A 447 19.92 11.47 6.71
CA GLU A 447 20.74 10.82 7.73
C GLU A 447 20.43 11.35 9.13
N GLU A 448 20.15 12.64 9.26
CA GLU A 448 19.79 13.30 10.52
C GLU A 448 18.57 12.70 11.21
N TRP A 449 17.79 11.90 10.47
CA TRP A 449 16.58 11.25 11.01
C TRP A 449 16.84 9.87 11.60
N LYS A 450 18.05 9.32 11.52
CA LYS A 450 18.41 7.97 11.92
C LYS A 450 17.83 7.54 13.27
N ASP A 451 18.05 8.37 14.30
CA ASP A 451 17.60 8.09 15.67
C ASP A 451 16.25 8.74 16.02
N ARG A 452 15.55 9.33 15.04
CA ARG A 452 14.29 10.07 15.24
C ARG A 452 13.09 9.32 14.68
N ILE A 453 13.33 8.22 13.97
CA ILE A 453 12.30 7.44 13.28
C ILE A 453 11.55 6.55 14.27
N THR A 454 10.23 6.57 14.18
CA THR A 454 9.32 5.71 14.93
C THR A 454 8.33 5.10 13.93
N ALA A 455 8.29 3.78 13.85
CA ALA A 455 7.27 3.07 13.10
C ALA A 455 5.96 3.03 13.91
N LEU A 456 4.86 3.44 13.31
CA LEU A 456 3.56 3.55 13.97
C LEU A 456 2.57 2.45 13.55
N GLY A 457 2.87 1.67 12.50
CA GLY A 457 1.97 0.66 11.97
C GLY A 457 0.74 1.25 11.27
N ASP A 458 -0.41 0.62 11.45
CA ASP A 458 -1.69 1.07 10.85
C ASP A 458 -2.28 2.25 11.64
N THR A 459 -1.82 3.44 11.28
CA THR A 459 -2.25 4.68 11.94
C THR A 459 -3.63 5.14 11.49
N ALA A 460 -4.07 4.78 10.29
CA ALA A 460 -5.40 5.07 9.80
C ALA A 460 -6.46 4.38 10.66
N LEU A 461 -6.29 3.06 10.92
CA LEU A 461 -7.16 2.31 11.80
C LEU A 461 -7.10 2.80 13.26
N LEU A 462 -5.89 3.13 13.76
CA LEU A 462 -5.73 3.62 15.12
C LEU A 462 -6.44 4.96 15.31
N GLY A 463 -6.23 5.93 14.41
CA GLY A 463 -6.89 7.24 14.46
C GLY A 463 -8.41 7.14 14.27
N ALA A 464 -8.88 6.25 13.39
CA ALA A 464 -10.31 5.95 13.26
C ALA A 464 -10.88 5.35 14.56
N SER A 465 -10.12 4.48 15.25
CA SER A 465 -10.50 3.90 16.54
C SER A 465 -10.59 4.95 17.64
N MET A 466 -9.63 5.87 17.71
CA MET A 466 -9.63 7.00 18.65
C MET A 466 -10.87 7.90 18.43
N ALA A 467 -11.11 8.31 17.19
CA ALA A 467 -12.25 9.17 16.83
C ALA A 467 -13.60 8.46 17.03
N LEU A 468 -13.67 7.14 16.87
CA LEU A 468 -14.84 6.33 17.17
C LEU A 468 -15.16 6.32 18.67
N LEU A 469 -14.16 6.12 19.50
CA LEU A 469 -14.32 5.86 20.94
C LEU A 469 -14.48 7.14 21.75
N SER A 470 -13.84 8.25 21.35
CA SER A 470 -13.74 9.48 22.11
C SER A 470 -14.22 10.67 21.30
N ARG A 471 -15.15 11.46 21.88
CA ARG A 471 -15.59 12.72 21.32
C ARG A 471 -14.44 13.75 21.28
N GLU A 472 -13.61 13.78 22.30
CA GLU A 472 -12.45 14.67 22.36
C GLU A 472 -11.46 14.38 21.23
N ASP A 473 -11.19 13.10 20.94
CA ASP A 473 -10.31 12.72 19.84
C ASP A 473 -10.94 13.03 18.47
N ARG A 474 -12.27 12.99 18.36
CA ARG A 474 -13.00 13.42 17.15
C ARG A 474 -12.89 14.94 16.93
N GLU A 475 -13.00 15.71 18.00
CA GLU A 475 -12.79 17.17 17.96
C GLU A 475 -11.33 17.50 17.61
N GLU A 476 -10.38 16.74 18.16
CA GLU A 476 -8.95 16.86 17.81
C GLU A 476 -8.69 16.49 16.34
N LEU A 477 -9.34 15.45 15.80
CA LEU A 477 -9.24 15.07 14.39
C LEU A 477 -9.70 16.21 13.45
N ALA A 478 -10.79 16.88 13.79
CA ALA A 478 -11.24 18.05 13.05
C ALA A 478 -10.21 19.20 13.13
N ALA A 479 -9.63 19.45 14.30
CA ALA A 479 -8.59 20.45 14.47
C ALA A 479 -7.29 20.09 13.72
N VAL A 480 -6.92 18.80 13.66
CA VAL A 480 -5.81 18.30 12.81
C VAL A 480 -6.06 18.69 11.36
N LYS A 481 -7.23 18.39 10.82
CA LYS A 481 -7.57 18.72 9.42
C LYS A 481 -7.49 20.23 9.16
N GLU A 482 -8.07 21.05 10.04
CA GLU A 482 -8.03 22.51 9.92
C GLU A 482 -6.60 23.08 9.94
N SER A 483 -5.68 22.39 10.62
CA SER A 483 -4.26 22.78 10.68
C SER A 483 -3.46 22.35 9.46
N CYS A 484 -4.01 21.51 8.57
CA CYS A 484 -3.32 21.00 7.40
C CYS A 484 -3.50 21.91 6.18
N ARG A 485 -2.41 22.14 5.43
CA ARG A 485 -2.41 22.78 4.11
C ARG A 485 -1.79 21.83 3.09
N TYR A 486 -2.41 21.73 1.93
CA TYR A 486 -1.93 20.88 0.85
C TYR A 486 -0.99 21.65 -0.08
N LEU A 487 0.12 21.03 -0.45
CA LEU A 487 1.06 21.46 -1.45
C LEU A 487 0.98 20.51 -2.66
N GLU A 488 0.51 21.04 -3.78
CA GLU A 488 0.50 20.28 -5.05
C GLU A 488 1.91 20.21 -5.65
N LEU A 489 2.36 18.99 -5.95
CA LEU A 489 3.71 18.74 -6.46
C LEU A 489 3.78 18.53 -7.98
N SER A 490 2.67 18.19 -8.65
CA SER A 490 2.69 17.85 -10.09
C SER A 490 3.17 18.99 -11.00
N GLY A 491 2.94 20.23 -10.60
CA GLY A 491 3.44 21.43 -11.30
C GLY A 491 4.55 22.16 -10.56
N ASN A 492 5.08 21.59 -9.48
CA ASN A 492 6.09 22.25 -8.65
C ASN A 492 7.47 22.19 -9.29
N ALA A 493 8.08 23.36 -9.53
CA ALA A 493 9.38 23.47 -10.20
C ALA A 493 10.52 22.82 -9.39
N ASP A 494 10.48 22.94 -8.06
CA ASP A 494 11.48 22.33 -7.18
C ASP A 494 11.37 20.80 -7.23
N PHE A 495 10.15 20.25 -7.17
CA PHE A 495 9.94 18.81 -7.27
C PHE A 495 10.44 18.25 -8.60
N ASN A 496 10.08 18.93 -9.71
CA ASN A 496 10.48 18.50 -11.06
C ASN A 496 12.01 18.55 -11.26
N ARG A 497 12.71 19.46 -10.59
CA ARG A 497 14.16 19.53 -10.60
C ARG A 497 14.79 18.47 -9.69
N LEU A 498 14.30 18.34 -8.46
CA LEU A 498 14.88 17.44 -7.45
C LEU A 498 14.63 15.96 -7.74
N PHE A 499 13.48 15.60 -8.33
CA PHE A 499 13.14 14.22 -8.58
C PHE A 499 14.22 13.45 -9.40
N PRO A 500 14.70 13.95 -10.56
CA PRO A 500 15.78 13.27 -11.28
C PRO A 500 17.12 13.30 -10.53
N GLU A 501 17.43 14.37 -9.78
CA GLU A 501 18.63 14.43 -8.95
C GLU A 501 18.63 13.36 -7.86
N LYS A 502 17.48 13.17 -7.20
CA LYS A 502 17.31 12.16 -6.16
C LYS A 502 17.17 10.72 -6.68
N MET A 503 17.23 10.48 -7.99
CA MET A 503 17.32 9.11 -8.54
C MET A 503 18.70 8.49 -8.34
N ILE A 504 19.75 9.31 -8.30
CA ILE A 504 21.11 8.87 -7.97
C ILE A 504 21.12 8.42 -6.51
N PHE A 505 21.79 7.34 -6.19
CA PHE A 505 22.02 6.94 -4.81
C PHE A 505 23.11 7.84 -4.22
N CYS A 506 22.90 8.36 -3.00
CA CYS A 506 23.87 9.23 -2.36
C CYS A 506 25.20 8.48 -2.17
N GLU A 507 26.32 9.11 -2.55
CA GLU A 507 27.65 8.76 -2.05
C GLU A 507 27.75 9.24 -0.59
N GLU A 508 28.56 8.57 0.24
CA GLU A 508 28.67 8.82 1.71
C GLU A 508 29.00 10.27 2.10
N ASP A 509 29.37 11.15 1.14
CA ASP A 509 29.84 12.51 1.35
C ASP A 509 28.87 13.62 0.86
N GLU A 510 27.67 13.34 0.37
CA GLU A 510 26.75 14.38 -0.07
C GLU A 510 25.73 14.74 1.03
N GLU A 511 25.90 15.95 1.60
CA GLU A 511 24.93 16.58 2.50
C GLU A 511 23.57 16.76 1.80
N TRP A 512 22.51 16.48 2.52
CA TRP A 512 21.14 16.83 2.13
C TRP A 512 20.97 18.36 2.10
N ASN A 513 21.27 19.00 0.95
CA ASN A 513 21.05 20.42 0.70
C ASN A 513 19.74 20.70 -0.07
#